data_2dace28e2b2b4704fc93f40b0695d884
#
_entry.id   2dace28e2b2b4704fc93f40b0695d884
#
_cell.length_a   1.000
_cell.length_b   1.000
_cell.length_c   1.000
_cell.angle_alpha   90.00
_cell.angle_beta   90.00
_cell.angle_gamma   90.00
#
_symmetry.space_group_name_H-M   'P 1'
#
loop_
_entity.id
_entity.type
_entity.pdbx_description
1 polymer ?
#
loop_
_entity_poly.entity_id
_entity_poly.type
_entity_poly.pdbx_seq_one_letter_code
_entity_poly.pdbx_strand_id
1 'polypeptide(L)'
;ILGANSVSDSGYEISNSLRSNFEVDNAYLSRTGNSNTGRQKFTYSVWVKRSVLGSDQNFFHGYNSANYFDAMYFTSGDTFFIYGYGGGQRINIATTRKFRDTSAWYHILVQFDTTQGTASNRVKIYVNGVQETSLGSPAYPSQNLQLYWNSVNAQRIGRYPNDNRDNMGGYFAEMHNIDDAVIEPTEFGEFNDNGVWIPKAYEGSYGTDGFYLEFKQTGTGTDANGIGADTSGNDNHFAVTNFTATDVTTDTPTNSFATMNPLYLRTSGVPVFSEGNTFSDQSSSNTLQFSTILVTQGKWYMEVKVVAVGGLAAVGISDPSIYDNGNPDTKIISYRNNGEKKNLGTASSYGNTFTTGDIIGIAFNADDGEIFFYKNGTAENSGTAAFTGIDTSSGYVIGSIGYSGEASNNYGNPSYTISSGNADANGYGNFEYAVPSGYYSLCTKNLAEFG
;
A
#
# COMPACT_ATOMS: atom_id res chain seq x y z
N ILE A 1 -3.73 -15.72 -0.13
CA ILE A 1 -4.62 -15.36 0.99
C ILE A 1 -5.06 -13.94 0.70
N LEU A 2 -6.34 -13.75 0.40
CA LEU A 2 -6.93 -12.40 0.33
C LEU A 2 -6.82 -11.78 1.72
N GLY A 3 -6.27 -10.58 1.80
CA GLY A 3 -6.34 -9.81 3.05
C GLY A 3 -7.79 -9.69 3.49
N ALA A 4 -8.05 -9.89 4.78
CA ALA A 4 -9.42 -10.02 5.32
C ALA A 4 -10.36 -8.83 5.03
N ASN A 5 -9.84 -7.69 4.56
CA ASN A 5 -10.56 -6.43 4.40
C ASN A 5 -10.76 -6.01 2.92
N SER A 6 -10.64 -6.94 1.99
CA SER A 6 -10.50 -6.57 0.57
C SER A 6 -11.80 -6.68 -0.25
N VAL A 7 -12.92 -7.04 0.36
CA VAL A 7 -14.24 -7.03 -0.28
C VAL A 7 -15.22 -6.33 0.65
N SER A 8 -15.64 -5.12 0.27
CA SER A 8 -16.59 -4.33 1.05
C SER A 8 -18.01 -4.51 0.48
N ASP A 9 -18.91 -5.02 1.32
CA ASP A 9 -20.36 -5.06 1.05
C ASP A 9 -21.09 -3.90 1.74
N SER A 10 -20.36 -2.94 2.35
CA SER A 10 -20.95 -1.87 3.18
C SER A 10 -21.69 -0.79 2.40
N GLY A 11 -21.52 -0.72 1.10
CA GLY A 11 -21.99 0.42 0.30
C GLY A 11 -21.14 1.70 0.48
N TYR A 12 -20.22 1.76 1.45
CA TYR A 12 -19.25 2.84 1.60
C TYR A 12 -17.95 2.50 0.86
N GLU A 13 -17.60 3.37 -0.09
CA GLU A 13 -16.44 3.17 -0.95
C GLU A 13 -15.35 4.19 -0.66
N ILE A 14 -14.17 3.71 -0.31
CA ILE A 14 -12.97 4.52 -0.25
C ILE A 14 -12.39 4.62 -1.65
N SER A 15 -12.38 5.82 -2.21
CA SER A 15 -11.99 6.04 -3.62
C SER A 15 -10.48 6.11 -3.80
N ASN A 16 -9.77 6.66 -2.83
CA ASN A 16 -8.35 6.98 -2.97
C ASN A 16 -7.55 6.67 -1.71
N SER A 17 -6.27 6.50 -1.91
CA SER A 17 -5.25 6.43 -0.86
C SER A 17 -4.02 7.25 -1.26
N LEU A 18 -3.17 7.57 -0.29
CA LEU A 18 -1.87 8.19 -0.49
C LEU A 18 -0.78 7.13 -0.38
N ARG A 19 -0.03 6.92 -1.46
CA ARG A 19 1.16 6.08 -1.49
C ARG A 19 2.36 6.86 -0.97
N SER A 20 3.14 6.28 -0.06
CA SER A 20 4.34 6.87 0.51
C SER A 20 5.53 5.94 0.32
N ASN A 21 6.68 6.51 -0.04
CA ASN A 21 7.92 5.80 -0.29
C ASN A 21 8.87 5.87 0.89
N PHE A 22 9.29 4.71 1.38
CA PHE A 22 10.27 4.63 2.44
C PHE A 22 11.64 5.18 1.98
N GLU A 23 12.05 6.31 2.58
CA GLU A 23 13.38 6.95 2.41
C GLU A 23 13.84 7.24 0.96
N VAL A 24 12.93 7.14 -0.04
CA VAL A 24 13.30 7.39 -1.44
C VAL A 24 13.22 8.89 -1.77
N ASP A 25 12.05 9.50 -1.60
CA ASP A 25 11.76 10.88 -1.95
C ASP A 25 11.57 11.82 -0.75
N ASN A 26 11.61 11.27 0.46
CA ASN A 26 11.40 11.99 1.71
C ASN A 26 10.06 12.73 1.77
N ALA A 27 9.01 12.12 1.26
CA ALA A 27 7.67 12.69 1.20
C ALA A 27 6.98 12.69 2.59
N TYR A 28 6.25 13.77 2.88
CA TYR A 28 5.46 13.90 4.11
C TYR A 28 4.42 15.00 4.00
N LEU A 29 3.44 14.95 4.90
CA LEU A 29 2.49 16.04 5.12
C LEU A 29 2.78 16.73 6.45
N SER A 30 2.61 18.06 6.53
CA SER A 30 2.88 18.82 7.75
C SER A 30 1.91 19.97 7.95
N ARG A 31 1.59 20.25 9.23
CA ARG A 31 0.85 21.45 9.65
C ARG A 31 1.32 21.92 11.02
N THR A 32 0.95 23.12 11.39
CA THR A 32 0.97 23.60 12.79
C THR A 32 -0.47 23.60 13.28
N GLY A 33 -0.73 23.05 14.45
CA GLY A 33 -2.07 23.06 15.03
C GLY A 33 -2.52 24.47 15.41
N ASN A 34 -3.84 24.70 15.47
CA ASN A 34 -4.45 26.00 15.69
C ASN A 34 -4.72 26.29 17.17
N SER A 35 -4.81 25.26 18.00
CA SER A 35 -5.18 25.38 19.40
C SER A 35 -4.42 24.39 20.30
N ASN A 36 -4.72 24.42 21.59
CA ASN A 36 -4.23 23.45 22.57
C ASN A 36 -5.40 22.72 23.28
N THR A 37 -6.55 22.58 22.62
CA THR A 37 -7.79 22.05 23.21
C THR A 37 -7.76 20.54 23.41
N GLY A 38 -7.44 19.77 22.39
CA GLY A 38 -7.50 18.30 22.37
C GLY A 38 -6.25 17.58 22.91
N ARG A 39 -5.42 18.24 23.68
CA ARG A 39 -4.13 17.68 24.15
C ARG A 39 -4.24 16.54 25.16
N GLN A 40 -5.40 16.34 25.76
CA GLN A 40 -5.64 15.27 26.74
C GLN A 40 -6.57 14.18 26.21
N LYS A 41 -7.39 14.51 25.22
CA LYS A 41 -8.40 13.62 24.70
C LYS A 41 -8.49 13.78 23.18
N PHE A 42 -8.38 12.68 22.42
CA PHE A 42 -8.64 12.64 20.98
C PHE A 42 -8.71 11.20 20.49
N THR A 43 -9.24 11.02 19.27
CA THR A 43 -9.24 9.76 18.55
C THR A 43 -8.53 9.93 17.21
N TYR A 44 -7.60 9.03 16.91
CA TYR A 44 -6.94 8.92 15.62
C TYR A 44 -7.34 7.62 14.94
N SER A 45 -7.77 7.69 13.70
CA SER A 45 -8.21 6.54 12.90
C SER A 45 -7.59 6.62 11.52
N VAL A 46 -7.07 5.50 11.01
CA VAL A 46 -6.46 5.41 9.68
C VAL A 46 -6.50 3.99 9.15
N TRP A 47 -6.74 3.85 7.86
CA TRP A 47 -6.44 2.62 7.13
C TRP A 47 -5.02 2.69 6.59
N VAL A 48 -4.26 1.61 6.77
CA VAL A 48 -2.86 1.52 6.36
C VAL A 48 -2.55 0.17 5.72
N LYS A 49 -1.79 0.20 4.62
CA LYS A 49 -1.19 -0.98 3.98
C LYS A 49 0.33 -0.77 3.94
N ARG A 50 1.10 -1.73 4.43
CA ARG A 50 2.56 -1.64 4.47
C ARG A 50 3.18 -2.19 3.18
N SER A 51 4.24 -1.57 2.72
CA SER A 51 5.08 -2.09 1.62
C SER A 51 6.49 -2.46 2.10
N VAL A 52 6.96 -1.86 3.19
CA VAL A 52 8.29 -2.10 3.77
C VAL A 52 8.15 -2.72 5.16
N LEU A 53 9.01 -3.70 5.46
CA LEU A 53 9.09 -4.37 6.76
C LEU A 53 10.49 -4.21 7.34
N GLY A 54 10.60 -4.44 8.67
CA GLY A 54 11.90 -4.44 9.35
C GLY A 54 12.54 -3.07 9.58
N SER A 55 11.79 -1.98 9.42
CA SER A 55 12.26 -0.60 9.62
C SER A 55 11.25 0.21 10.42
N ASP A 56 11.73 1.23 11.13
CA ASP A 56 10.89 2.19 11.82
C ASP A 56 10.17 3.07 10.77
N GLN A 57 8.85 3.30 10.92
CA GLN A 57 8.03 4.00 9.92
C GLN A 57 6.95 4.83 10.60
N ASN A 58 7.04 6.15 10.47
CA ASN A 58 6.17 7.07 11.19
C ASN A 58 4.81 7.29 10.53
N PHE A 59 3.74 7.27 11.33
CA PHE A 59 2.39 7.59 10.96
C PHE A 59 2.07 9.05 11.21
N PHE A 60 2.05 9.40 12.50
CA PHE A 60 1.61 10.69 12.97
C PHE A 60 2.47 11.15 14.15
N HIS A 61 2.99 12.35 14.04
CA HIS A 61 3.93 12.93 14.99
C HIS A 61 3.48 14.30 15.45
N GLY A 62 3.44 14.51 16.78
CA GLY A 62 3.31 15.82 17.40
C GLY A 62 4.67 16.25 17.95
N TYR A 63 5.22 17.37 17.46
CA TYR A 63 6.61 17.74 17.67
C TYR A 63 6.79 19.18 18.13
N ASN A 64 7.36 19.35 19.31
CA ASN A 64 7.80 20.64 19.81
C ASN A 64 9.33 20.83 19.62
N SER A 65 10.12 19.80 19.98
CA SER A 65 11.58 19.76 19.76
C SER A 65 12.10 18.32 19.85
N ALA A 66 13.39 18.11 19.58
CA ALA A 66 14.04 16.80 19.68
C ALA A 66 13.82 16.08 21.02
N ASN A 67 13.60 16.85 22.10
CA ASN A 67 13.40 16.32 23.46
C ASN A 67 11.95 16.41 23.93
N TYR A 68 11.00 16.79 23.06
CA TYR A 68 9.60 17.00 23.43
C TYR A 68 8.70 16.66 22.23
N PHE A 69 8.23 15.40 22.17
CA PHE A 69 7.40 14.89 21.08
C PHE A 69 6.56 13.69 21.50
N ASP A 70 5.54 13.40 20.71
CA ASP A 70 4.77 12.16 20.76
C ASP A 70 4.65 11.59 19.34
N ALA A 71 4.77 10.26 19.19
CA ALA A 71 4.81 9.56 17.90
C ALA A 71 3.97 8.30 17.90
N MET A 72 3.36 8.01 16.76
CA MET A 72 2.78 6.72 16.40
C MET A 72 3.51 6.18 15.19
N TYR A 73 4.04 4.96 15.26
CA TYR A 73 4.83 4.38 14.18
C TYR A 73 4.89 2.85 14.22
N PHE A 74 5.26 2.23 13.11
CA PHE A 74 5.72 0.84 13.11
C PHE A 74 7.19 0.79 13.48
N THR A 75 7.56 -0.18 14.32
CA THR A 75 8.97 -0.42 14.68
C THR A 75 9.66 -1.32 13.66
N SER A 76 10.99 -1.36 13.70
CA SER A 76 11.81 -2.33 12.97
C SER A 76 11.50 -3.79 13.36
N GLY A 77 10.80 -4.01 14.48
CA GLY A 77 10.24 -5.29 14.86
C GLY A 77 8.86 -5.59 14.26
N ASP A 78 8.34 -4.72 13.39
CA ASP A 78 7.01 -4.77 12.76
C ASP A 78 5.83 -4.69 13.74
N THR A 79 6.01 -4.12 14.92
CA THR A 79 4.95 -3.84 15.88
C THR A 79 4.45 -2.41 15.73
N PHE A 80 3.19 -2.13 16.07
CA PHE A 80 2.71 -0.76 16.20
C PHE A 80 3.10 -0.20 17.57
N PHE A 81 3.61 1.02 17.59
CA PHE A 81 4.20 1.63 18.75
C PHE A 81 3.74 3.07 18.95
N ILE A 82 3.41 3.41 20.19
CA ILE A 82 3.11 4.75 20.63
C ILE A 82 4.20 5.16 21.61
N TYR A 83 4.93 6.22 21.28
CA TYR A 83 6.04 6.71 22.08
C TYR A 83 5.92 8.20 22.36
N GLY A 84 6.14 8.60 23.61
CA GLY A 84 6.16 9.98 24.02
C GLY A 84 7.42 10.30 24.83
N TYR A 85 8.08 11.42 24.49
CA TYR A 85 9.27 11.91 25.15
C TYR A 85 9.12 13.38 25.56
N GLY A 86 9.52 13.73 26.79
CA GLY A 86 9.40 15.08 27.31
C GLY A 86 10.47 15.37 28.35
N GLY A 87 11.76 15.31 27.94
CA GLY A 87 12.90 15.31 28.86
C GLY A 87 13.13 13.97 29.58
N GLY A 88 12.32 12.97 29.25
CA GLY A 88 12.29 11.58 29.72
C GLY A 88 11.12 10.86 29.05
N GLN A 89 11.11 9.52 29.12
CA GLN A 89 10.01 8.72 28.58
C GLN A 89 8.70 9.04 29.29
N ARG A 90 7.65 9.36 28.53
CA ARG A 90 6.30 9.68 29.04
C ARG A 90 5.28 8.61 28.63
N ILE A 91 5.44 8.03 27.47
CA ILE A 91 4.60 6.99 26.89
C ILE A 91 5.50 5.95 26.25
N ASN A 92 5.17 4.66 26.44
CA ASN A 92 5.84 3.54 25.77
C ASN A 92 4.83 2.39 25.68
N ILE A 93 4.15 2.26 24.56
CA ILE A 93 3.11 1.26 24.38
C ILE A 93 3.34 0.58 23.02
N ALA A 94 3.81 -0.67 23.03
CA ALA A 94 4.00 -1.50 21.85
C ALA A 94 2.99 -2.64 21.81
N THR A 95 2.43 -2.94 20.65
CA THR A 95 1.68 -4.18 20.45
C THR A 95 2.64 -5.36 20.43
N THR A 96 2.17 -6.56 20.82
CA THR A 96 2.91 -7.80 20.54
C THR A 96 2.58 -8.33 19.14
N ARG A 97 1.43 -7.91 18.58
CA ARG A 97 1.03 -8.16 17.20
C ARG A 97 2.07 -7.64 16.22
N LYS A 98 2.37 -8.45 15.20
CA LYS A 98 3.22 -8.10 14.06
C LYS A 98 2.37 -7.76 12.83
N PHE A 99 2.69 -6.68 12.15
CA PHE A 99 2.00 -6.20 10.95
C PHE A 99 2.86 -6.51 9.72
N ARG A 100 2.86 -7.77 9.28
CA ARG A 100 3.77 -8.29 8.24
C ARG A 100 3.12 -8.68 6.93
N ASP A 101 1.81 -8.64 6.84
CA ASP A 101 1.11 -8.87 5.60
C ASP A 101 1.11 -7.60 4.76
N THR A 102 1.93 -7.56 3.70
CA THR A 102 2.06 -6.43 2.79
C THR A 102 0.94 -6.37 1.74
N SER A 103 0.05 -7.36 1.69
CA SER A 103 -1.15 -7.36 0.86
C SER A 103 -2.39 -6.84 1.59
N ALA A 104 -2.35 -6.80 2.93
CA ALA A 104 -3.49 -6.45 3.75
C ALA A 104 -3.56 -4.96 4.11
N TRP A 105 -4.77 -4.41 4.07
CA TRP A 105 -5.11 -3.17 4.71
C TRP A 105 -5.46 -3.42 6.18
N TYR A 106 -4.92 -2.62 7.07
CA TYR A 106 -5.22 -2.61 8.50
C TYR A 106 -5.94 -1.31 8.86
N HIS A 107 -7.07 -1.40 9.55
CA HIS A 107 -7.65 -0.27 10.23
C HIS A 107 -7.01 -0.14 11.62
N ILE A 108 -6.32 0.96 11.88
CA ILE A 108 -5.74 1.25 13.19
C ILE A 108 -6.47 2.44 13.78
N LEU A 109 -7.04 2.25 14.97
CA LEU A 109 -7.66 3.34 15.73
C LEU A 109 -7.00 3.43 17.10
N VAL A 110 -6.67 4.64 17.51
CA VAL A 110 -6.09 4.94 18.82
C VAL A 110 -6.94 5.97 19.54
N GLN A 111 -7.42 5.61 20.71
CA GLN A 111 -8.11 6.52 21.64
C GLN A 111 -7.12 7.01 22.68
N PHE A 112 -7.09 8.32 22.91
CA PHE A 112 -6.39 8.95 24.03
C PHE A 112 -7.40 9.65 24.94
N ASP A 113 -7.31 9.37 26.25
CA ASP A 113 -7.99 10.11 27.30
C ASP A 113 -7.12 10.09 28.56
N THR A 114 -6.17 11.01 28.66
CA THR A 114 -5.25 11.07 29.79
C THR A 114 -5.93 11.46 31.10
N THR A 115 -7.18 11.93 31.08
CA THR A 115 -7.94 12.28 32.29
C THR A 115 -8.38 11.08 33.13
N GLN A 116 -8.35 9.88 32.52
CA GLN A 116 -8.77 8.63 33.15
C GLN A 116 -7.94 8.31 34.42
N GLY A 117 -8.62 7.90 35.48
CA GLY A 117 -7.97 7.47 36.73
C GLY A 117 -7.14 6.19 36.54
N THR A 118 -7.67 5.21 35.82
CA THR A 118 -6.98 3.94 35.49
C THR A 118 -6.01 4.12 34.34
N ALA A 119 -4.74 3.80 34.53
CA ALA A 119 -3.68 4.02 33.54
C ALA A 119 -3.98 3.35 32.17
N SER A 120 -4.44 2.09 32.18
CA SER A 120 -4.76 1.34 30.94
C SER A 120 -5.95 1.90 30.15
N ASN A 121 -6.76 2.79 30.75
CA ASN A 121 -7.85 3.46 30.07
C ASN A 121 -7.43 4.76 29.37
N ARG A 122 -6.19 5.24 29.60
CA ARG A 122 -5.69 6.49 29.03
C ARG A 122 -5.29 6.39 27.57
N VAL A 123 -4.93 5.18 27.13
CA VAL A 123 -4.64 4.87 25.74
C VAL A 123 -5.19 3.50 25.40
N LYS A 124 -6.00 3.41 24.34
CA LYS A 124 -6.49 2.15 23.80
C LYS A 124 -6.17 2.08 22.31
N ILE A 125 -5.74 0.92 21.87
CA ILE A 125 -5.42 0.64 20.46
C ILE A 125 -6.43 -0.37 19.95
N TYR A 126 -6.97 -0.15 18.77
CA TYR A 126 -7.85 -1.09 18.07
C TYR A 126 -7.26 -1.41 16.70
N VAL A 127 -7.35 -2.67 16.31
CA VAL A 127 -6.97 -3.14 14.99
C VAL A 127 -8.16 -3.85 14.37
N ASN A 128 -8.63 -3.37 13.22
CA ASN A 128 -9.80 -3.91 12.54
C ASN A 128 -11.01 -4.07 13.49
N GLY A 129 -11.34 -3.00 14.22
CA GLY A 129 -12.46 -2.93 15.15
C GLY A 129 -12.27 -3.64 16.50
N VAL A 130 -11.19 -4.43 16.67
CA VAL A 130 -10.94 -5.21 17.89
C VAL A 130 -9.86 -4.55 18.73
N GLN A 131 -10.12 -4.37 20.04
CA GLN A 131 -9.14 -3.81 20.94
C GLN A 131 -7.91 -4.72 21.07
N GLU A 132 -6.73 -4.13 20.85
CA GLU A 132 -5.45 -4.81 21.06
C GLU A 132 -5.07 -4.75 22.53
N THR A 133 -5.18 -5.87 23.23
CA THR A 133 -4.89 -5.99 24.65
C THR A 133 -3.54 -6.67 24.93
N SER A 134 -2.93 -7.27 23.91
CA SER A 134 -1.62 -7.88 24.02
C SER A 134 -0.51 -6.85 23.77
N LEU A 135 -0.03 -6.25 24.85
CA LEU A 135 0.95 -5.17 24.83
C LEU A 135 2.25 -5.59 25.53
N GLY A 136 3.38 -5.14 24.98
CA GLY A 136 4.72 -5.40 25.54
C GLY A 136 5.11 -4.43 26.64
N SER A 137 4.88 -4.76 27.91
CA SER A 137 5.29 -3.97 29.08
C SER A 137 4.94 -2.46 28.96
N PRO A 138 3.66 -2.09 28.81
CA PRO A 138 3.26 -0.74 28.49
C PRO A 138 3.54 0.26 29.63
N ALA A 139 4.12 1.42 29.30
CA ALA A 139 4.16 2.60 30.16
C ALA A 139 3.13 3.62 29.65
N TYR A 140 2.01 3.70 30.33
CA TYR A 140 0.93 4.62 30.00
C TYR A 140 1.26 6.07 30.41
N PRO A 141 0.69 7.09 29.73
CA PRO A 141 0.87 8.49 30.14
C PRO A 141 0.39 8.70 31.59
N SER A 142 1.00 9.67 32.31
CA SER A 142 0.48 10.10 33.61
C SER A 142 -0.93 10.67 33.44
N GLN A 143 -1.70 10.65 34.53
CA GLN A 143 -3.02 11.29 34.54
C GLN A 143 -2.91 12.78 34.23
N ASN A 144 -3.80 13.29 33.38
CA ASN A 144 -3.86 14.68 32.92
C ASN A 144 -2.61 15.12 32.11
N LEU A 145 -1.83 14.19 31.56
CA LEU A 145 -0.70 14.54 30.70
C LEU A 145 -1.18 15.33 29.49
N GLN A 146 -0.51 16.45 29.20
CA GLN A 146 -0.71 17.23 27.98
C GLN A 146 0.17 16.64 26.85
N LEU A 147 -0.46 16.11 25.80
CA LEU A 147 0.22 15.53 24.65
C LEU A 147 0.71 16.62 23.68
N TYR A 148 1.61 16.27 22.76
CA TYR A 148 2.09 17.19 21.72
C TYR A 148 1.25 17.13 20.44
N TRP A 149 0.39 16.14 20.28
CA TRP A 149 -0.67 16.16 19.27
C TRP A 149 -1.75 17.20 19.66
N ASN A 150 -2.54 17.64 18.69
CA ASN A 150 -3.63 18.61 18.85
C ASN A 150 -3.19 19.83 19.67
N SER A 151 -2.06 20.40 19.27
CA SER A 151 -1.44 21.54 19.94
C SER A 151 -0.88 22.49 18.89
N VAL A 152 -0.54 23.71 19.29
CA VAL A 152 0.11 24.72 18.44
C VAL A 152 1.54 24.34 17.99
N ASN A 153 1.93 23.08 18.15
CA ASN A 153 3.20 22.56 17.72
C ASN A 153 3.11 21.97 16.30
N ALA A 154 4.26 21.69 15.69
CA ALA A 154 4.33 21.04 14.41
C ALA A 154 3.76 19.61 14.48
N GLN A 155 2.96 19.24 13.47
CA GLN A 155 2.41 17.90 13.29
C GLN A 155 2.86 17.38 11.94
N ARG A 156 3.25 16.12 11.87
CA ARG A 156 3.68 15.46 10.63
C ARG A 156 3.05 14.10 10.46
N ILE A 157 2.77 13.78 9.19
CA ILE A 157 2.29 12.47 8.75
C ILE A 157 3.32 11.90 7.79
N GLY A 158 3.68 10.63 8.02
CA GLY A 158 4.54 9.87 7.12
C GLY A 158 6.04 10.03 7.34
N ARG A 159 6.50 10.84 8.33
CA ARG A 159 7.94 11.05 8.54
C ARG A 159 8.29 11.52 9.95
N TYR A 160 9.50 11.15 10.42
CA TYR A 160 10.10 11.72 11.62
C TYR A 160 10.47 13.20 11.43
N PRO A 161 10.20 14.11 12.38
CA PRO A 161 10.29 15.55 12.14
C PRO A 161 11.70 16.15 12.14
N ASN A 162 12.70 15.49 12.73
CA ASN A 162 14.03 16.07 12.92
C ASN A 162 15.02 15.81 11.79
N ASP A 163 14.84 14.74 11.07
CA ASP A 163 15.74 14.31 10.02
C ASP A 163 14.99 13.58 8.90
N ASN A 164 15.70 13.27 7.83
CA ASN A 164 15.13 12.64 6.65
C ASN A 164 15.14 11.11 6.80
N ARG A 165 14.50 10.58 7.84
CA ARG A 165 14.45 9.15 8.11
C ARG A 165 13.07 8.69 8.57
N ASP A 166 12.92 7.39 8.66
CA ASP A 166 11.76 6.70 9.22
C ASP A 166 10.45 7.10 8.50
N ASN A 167 10.53 7.37 7.18
CA ASN A 167 9.35 7.63 6.36
C ASN A 167 8.45 6.39 6.34
N MET A 168 7.16 6.60 6.20
CA MET A 168 6.25 5.49 5.95
C MET A 168 6.51 4.88 4.56
N GLY A 169 6.57 3.55 4.49
CA GLY A 169 6.58 2.79 3.24
C GLY A 169 5.27 2.04 3.09
N GLY A 170 4.40 2.49 2.20
CA GLY A 170 3.08 1.90 2.02
C GLY A 170 2.00 2.90 1.65
N TYR A 171 0.80 2.71 2.17
CA TYR A 171 -0.38 3.49 1.78
C TYR A 171 -1.17 3.92 3.02
N PHE A 172 -1.75 5.12 2.94
CA PHE A 172 -2.72 5.64 3.89
C PHE A 172 -4.06 5.90 3.20
N ALA A 173 -5.16 5.58 3.87
CA ALA A 173 -6.51 5.96 3.42
C ALA A 173 -7.37 6.35 4.63
N GLU A 174 -8.36 7.21 4.41
CA GLU A 174 -9.33 7.60 5.44
C GLU A 174 -8.66 7.95 6.77
N MET A 175 -7.86 9.00 6.77
CA MET A 175 -7.13 9.42 7.97
C MET A 175 -7.94 10.48 8.72
N HIS A 176 -8.40 10.12 9.91
CA HIS A 176 -9.20 10.98 10.78
C HIS A 176 -8.46 11.30 12.07
N ASN A 177 -8.55 12.54 12.51
CA ASN A 177 -8.20 12.96 13.87
C ASN A 177 -9.40 13.70 14.46
N ILE A 178 -9.98 13.16 15.52
CA ILE A 178 -11.12 13.75 16.20
C ILE A 178 -10.63 14.42 17.47
N ASP A 179 -10.64 15.74 17.49
CA ASP A 179 -10.16 16.56 18.57
C ASP A 179 -11.15 16.58 19.75
N ASP A 180 -10.64 16.52 20.98
CA ASP A 180 -11.37 16.56 22.26
C ASP A 180 -12.46 15.49 22.43
N ALA A 181 -12.40 14.37 21.71
CA ALA A 181 -13.37 13.28 21.80
C ALA A 181 -12.75 11.90 21.75
N VAL A 182 -13.34 10.95 22.48
CA VAL A 182 -13.07 9.50 22.38
C VAL A 182 -14.21 8.87 21.59
N ILE A 183 -13.90 8.35 20.41
CA ILE A 183 -14.86 7.79 19.46
C ILE A 183 -14.60 6.28 19.34
N GLU A 184 -15.67 5.49 19.36
CA GLU A 184 -15.56 4.04 19.24
C GLU A 184 -15.24 3.61 17.79
N PRO A 185 -14.54 2.49 17.58
CA PRO A 185 -14.17 2.04 16.22
C PRO A 185 -15.38 1.79 15.32
N THR A 186 -16.54 1.47 15.87
CA THR A 186 -17.78 1.22 15.13
C THR A 186 -18.35 2.47 14.42
N GLU A 187 -17.80 3.65 14.70
CA GLU A 187 -18.12 4.87 13.95
C GLU A 187 -17.30 5.00 12.64
N PHE A 188 -16.20 4.23 12.49
CA PHE A 188 -15.32 4.24 11.31
C PHE A 188 -15.34 2.95 10.51
N GLY A 189 -16.01 1.92 11.03
CA GLY A 189 -16.13 0.63 10.39
C GLY A 189 -17.14 -0.26 11.08
N GLU A 190 -17.40 -1.41 10.48
CA GLU A 190 -18.32 -2.42 10.99
C GLU A 190 -17.88 -3.82 10.56
N PHE A 191 -18.37 -4.84 11.21
CA PHE A 191 -18.21 -6.22 10.75
C PHE A 191 -19.34 -6.56 9.78
N ASN A 192 -18.99 -7.01 8.57
CA ASN A 192 -19.97 -7.55 7.63
C ASN A 192 -20.47 -8.93 8.06
N ASP A 193 -21.43 -9.50 7.32
CA ASP A 193 -22.03 -10.81 7.61
C ASP A 193 -21.02 -11.97 7.63
N ASN A 194 -19.87 -11.80 7.00
CA ASN A 194 -18.77 -12.76 6.98
C ASN A 194 -17.77 -12.56 8.13
N GLY A 195 -18.01 -11.58 9.03
CA GLY A 195 -17.11 -11.25 10.13
C GLY A 195 -15.85 -10.50 9.70
N VAL A 196 -15.85 -9.89 8.51
CA VAL A 196 -14.75 -9.05 8.01
C VAL A 196 -15.00 -7.60 8.43
N TRP A 197 -13.99 -6.94 8.97
CA TRP A 197 -14.04 -5.51 9.28
C TRP A 197 -13.95 -4.67 8.02
N ILE A 198 -15.00 -3.90 7.73
CA ILE A 198 -15.12 -3.06 6.55
C ILE A 198 -15.30 -1.59 6.94
N PRO A 199 -14.91 -0.62 6.08
CA PRO A 199 -15.01 0.80 6.38
C PRO A 199 -16.46 1.29 6.40
N LYS A 200 -16.67 2.35 7.18
CA LYS A 200 -17.91 3.10 7.30
C LYS A 200 -17.60 4.59 7.35
N ALA A 201 -18.47 5.42 6.74
CA ALA A 201 -18.32 6.86 6.81
C ALA A 201 -18.46 7.37 8.24
N TYR A 202 -17.57 8.24 8.67
CA TYR A 202 -17.71 8.95 9.95
C TYR A 202 -18.59 10.18 9.77
N GLU A 203 -19.68 10.24 10.53
CA GLU A 203 -20.70 11.30 10.44
C GLU A 203 -20.63 12.32 11.60
N GLY A 204 -19.63 12.17 12.50
CA GLY A 204 -19.49 13.01 13.67
C GLY A 204 -18.72 14.31 13.40
N SER A 205 -18.59 15.14 14.43
CA SER A 205 -17.78 16.37 14.38
C SER A 205 -16.32 16.10 14.66
N TYR A 206 -15.43 16.93 14.10
CA TYR A 206 -13.97 16.76 14.21
C TYR A 206 -13.31 17.59 15.33
N GLY A 207 -14.05 18.53 15.95
CA GLY A 207 -13.48 19.48 16.92
C GLY A 207 -12.58 20.52 16.23
N THR A 208 -11.86 21.33 17.00
CA THR A 208 -11.12 22.50 16.47
C THR A 208 -9.85 22.13 15.70
N ASP A 209 -9.04 21.22 16.24
CA ASP A 209 -7.79 20.77 15.63
C ASP A 209 -7.94 19.44 14.85
N GLY A 210 -9.16 18.91 14.81
CA GLY A 210 -9.47 17.69 14.08
C GLY A 210 -9.39 17.88 12.56
N PHE A 211 -9.17 16.78 11.84
CA PHE A 211 -9.06 16.77 10.38
C PHE A 211 -9.53 15.43 9.79
N TYR A 212 -9.87 15.47 8.49
CA TYR A 212 -10.14 14.31 7.68
C TYR A 212 -9.41 14.40 6.34
N LEU A 213 -8.50 13.45 6.06
CA LEU A 213 -7.77 13.38 4.81
C LEU A 213 -8.26 12.18 3.99
N GLU A 214 -8.97 12.46 2.91
CA GLU A 214 -9.50 11.47 1.96
C GLU A 214 -8.48 11.10 0.87
N PHE A 215 -7.43 11.92 0.68
CA PHE A 215 -6.41 11.78 -0.37
C PHE A 215 -6.98 11.72 -1.79
N LYS A 216 -8.06 12.47 -2.06
CA LYS A 216 -8.68 12.55 -3.40
C LYS A 216 -8.02 13.60 -4.30
N GLN A 217 -7.43 14.61 -3.69
CA GLN A 217 -6.85 15.74 -4.42
C GLN A 217 -5.41 15.44 -4.84
N THR A 218 -4.98 16.04 -5.95
CA THR A 218 -3.65 15.77 -6.54
C THR A 218 -2.73 16.99 -6.59
N GLY A 219 -3.21 18.14 -6.12
CA GLY A 219 -2.41 19.37 -6.04
C GLY A 219 -1.37 19.31 -4.91
N THR A 220 -0.36 20.18 -4.98
CA THR A 220 0.69 20.31 -3.97
C THR A 220 0.52 21.54 -3.07
N GLY A 221 -0.57 22.30 -3.24
CA GLY A 221 -0.91 23.45 -2.39
C GLY A 221 -1.37 23.02 -1.00
N THR A 222 -1.31 24.00 -0.05
CA THR A 222 -1.87 23.84 1.30
C THR A 222 -3.29 24.43 1.29
N ASP A 223 -4.18 23.78 0.58
CA ASP A 223 -5.56 24.22 0.33
C ASP A 223 -6.47 23.01 0.02
N ALA A 224 -7.73 23.27 -0.25
CA ALA A 224 -8.75 22.26 -0.56
C ALA A 224 -8.47 21.43 -1.85
N ASN A 225 -7.48 21.81 -2.67
CA ASN A 225 -7.08 21.08 -3.87
C ASN A 225 -5.78 20.28 -3.69
N GLY A 226 -5.11 20.43 -2.54
CA GLY A 226 -3.84 19.76 -2.24
C GLY A 226 -4.05 18.31 -1.78
N ILE A 227 -3.03 17.48 -1.96
CA ILE A 227 -2.99 16.10 -1.44
C ILE A 227 -3.27 16.04 0.07
N GLY A 228 -2.86 17.09 0.81
CA GLY A 228 -3.11 17.26 2.24
C GLY A 228 -4.42 17.99 2.58
N ALA A 229 -5.39 18.04 1.67
CA ALA A 229 -6.67 18.70 1.92
C ALA A 229 -7.44 18.06 3.06
N ASP A 230 -7.81 18.87 4.04
CA ASP A 230 -8.75 18.51 5.10
C ASP A 230 -10.19 18.73 4.60
N THR A 231 -10.99 17.68 4.62
CA THR A 231 -12.41 17.69 4.21
C THR A 231 -13.38 17.60 5.39
N SER A 232 -12.87 17.74 6.62
CA SER A 232 -13.68 17.76 7.85
C SER A 232 -14.59 19.00 8.00
N GLY A 233 -14.32 20.05 7.22
CA GLY A 233 -14.96 21.37 7.33
C GLY A 233 -14.21 22.35 8.24
N ASN A 234 -13.05 21.96 8.80
CA ASN A 234 -12.23 22.81 9.67
C ASN A 234 -11.14 23.58 8.92
N ASP A 235 -10.90 23.26 7.63
CA ASP A 235 -9.80 23.81 6.82
C ASP A 235 -8.40 23.60 7.43
N ASN A 236 -8.22 22.52 8.17
CA ASN A 236 -6.96 22.12 8.80
C ASN A 236 -6.02 21.43 7.79
N HIS A 237 -5.84 22.05 6.63
CA HIS A 237 -5.03 21.50 5.52
C HIS A 237 -3.57 21.32 5.90
N PHE A 238 -2.97 20.26 5.34
CA PHE A 238 -1.56 19.94 5.49
C PHE A 238 -0.76 20.43 4.28
N ALA A 239 0.38 21.05 4.54
CA ALA A 239 1.38 21.36 3.53
C ALA A 239 1.98 20.05 2.98
N VAL A 240 2.12 19.99 1.66
CA VAL A 240 2.63 18.84 0.93
C VAL A 240 4.13 19.00 0.69
N THR A 241 4.91 17.99 1.02
CA THR A 241 6.34 17.94 0.69
C THR A 241 6.62 16.67 -0.08
N ASN A 242 7.16 16.81 -1.28
CA ASN A 242 7.61 15.75 -2.19
C ASN A 242 6.56 14.72 -2.65
N PHE A 243 5.33 14.76 -2.18
CA PHE A 243 4.24 14.01 -2.81
C PHE A 243 3.83 14.65 -4.14
N THR A 244 3.45 13.80 -5.08
CA THR A 244 3.01 14.17 -6.43
C THR A 244 1.65 13.55 -6.75
N ALA A 245 1.05 13.93 -7.86
CA ALA A 245 -0.23 13.38 -8.30
C ALA A 245 -0.21 11.85 -8.49
N THR A 246 0.95 11.27 -8.81
CA THR A 246 1.09 9.81 -8.98
C THR A 246 1.09 9.03 -7.66
N ASP A 247 1.22 9.73 -6.52
CA ASP A 247 1.15 9.13 -5.19
C ASP A 247 -0.29 8.99 -4.69
N VAL A 248 -1.24 9.69 -5.33
CA VAL A 248 -2.67 9.49 -5.10
C VAL A 248 -3.12 8.29 -5.92
N THR A 249 -3.60 7.25 -5.26
CA THR A 249 -3.86 5.96 -5.90
C THR A 249 -5.28 5.45 -5.63
N THR A 250 -5.71 4.46 -6.40
CA THR A 250 -6.99 3.76 -6.25
C THR A 250 -6.86 2.41 -5.53
N ASP A 251 -5.67 2.06 -5.05
CA ASP A 251 -5.46 0.92 -4.14
C ASP A 251 -6.00 1.29 -2.76
N THR A 252 -7.13 0.75 -2.38
CA THR A 252 -7.87 1.15 -1.17
C THR A 252 -8.34 -0.07 -0.36
N PRO A 253 -8.76 0.11 0.90
CA PRO A 253 -9.37 -0.97 1.69
C PRO A 253 -10.59 -1.61 1.04
N THR A 254 -11.32 -0.87 0.20
CA THR A 254 -12.53 -1.36 -0.49
C THR A 254 -12.25 -1.98 -1.86
N ASN A 255 -11.07 -1.74 -2.43
CA ASN A 255 -10.59 -2.41 -3.64
C ASN A 255 -9.06 -2.45 -3.66
N SER A 256 -8.47 -3.48 -3.07
CA SER A 256 -7.01 -3.62 -3.02
C SER A 256 -6.47 -4.26 -4.30
N PHE A 257 -5.50 -3.59 -4.93
CA PHE A 257 -4.79 -4.11 -6.08
C PHE A 257 -3.62 -5.01 -5.66
N ALA A 258 -3.25 -5.95 -6.52
CA ALA A 258 -1.99 -6.65 -6.36
C ALA A 258 -0.81 -5.67 -6.41
N THR A 259 0.24 -6.00 -5.69
CA THR A 259 1.55 -5.36 -5.77
C THR A 259 2.62 -6.44 -5.88
N MET A 260 3.86 -6.09 -6.15
CA MET A 260 4.96 -7.05 -6.06
C MET A 260 5.12 -7.49 -4.60
N ASN A 261 5.34 -8.79 -4.40
CA ASN A 261 5.44 -9.36 -3.07
C ASN A 261 6.89 -9.28 -2.53
N PRO A 262 7.18 -8.41 -1.55
CA PRO A 262 8.53 -8.27 -1.02
C PRO A 262 8.98 -9.48 -0.17
N LEU A 263 8.08 -10.38 0.15
CA LEU A 263 8.37 -11.63 0.84
C LEU A 263 8.67 -12.78 -0.14
N TYR A 264 8.46 -12.53 -1.44
CA TYR A 264 8.71 -13.46 -2.53
C TYR A 264 10.13 -13.27 -3.09
N LEU A 265 11.14 -13.55 -2.26
CA LEU A 265 12.53 -13.25 -2.57
C LEU A 265 13.35 -14.53 -2.72
N ARG A 266 14.21 -14.56 -3.72
CA ARG A 266 15.27 -15.56 -3.81
C ARG A 266 16.37 -15.24 -2.78
N THR A 267 17.12 -16.25 -2.38
CA THR A 267 18.31 -16.10 -1.51
C THR A 267 19.45 -15.31 -2.17
N SER A 268 19.44 -15.18 -3.49
CA SER A 268 20.36 -14.35 -4.27
C SER A 268 19.57 -13.50 -5.28
N GLY A 269 19.91 -12.22 -5.40
CA GLY A 269 19.22 -11.31 -6.29
C GLY A 269 17.89 -10.79 -5.70
N VAL A 270 18.01 -10.03 -4.62
CA VAL A 270 16.87 -9.34 -4.01
C VAL A 270 16.70 -7.99 -4.70
N PRO A 271 15.55 -7.70 -5.33
CA PRO A 271 15.28 -6.37 -5.87
C PRO A 271 15.06 -5.38 -4.72
N VAL A 272 15.33 -4.11 -4.98
CA VAL A 272 14.87 -3.02 -4.12
C VAL A 272 13.50 -2.59 -4.62
N PHE A 273 12.49 -2.69 -3.76
CA PHE A 273 11.14 -2.24 -4.07
C PHE A 273 10.90 -0.82 -3.57
N SER A 274 10.17 -0.04 -4.36
CA SER A 274 9.66 1.27 -3.98
C SER A 274 8.26 1.48 -4.57
N GLU A 275 7.73 2.69 -4.49
CA GLU A 275 6.41 3.03 -5.00
C GLU A 275 5.31 2.07 -4.49
N GLY A 276 5.32 1.80 -3.17
CA GLY A 276 4.35 0.88 -2.58
C GLY A 276 4.44 -0.55 -3.13
N ASN A 277 5.63 -0.99 -3.54
CA ASN A 277 5.90 -2.27 -4.21
C ASN A 277 5.32 -2.39 -5.63
N THR A 278 5.29 -1.28 -6.37
CA THR A 278 4.95 -1.28 -7.80
C THR A 278 6.16 -0.98 -8.70
N PHE A 279 7.25 -0.45 -8.14
CA PHE A 279 8.54 -0.26 -8.82
C PHE A 279 9.61 -1.18 -8.22
N SER A 280 10.51 -1.68 -9.07
CA SER A 280 11.66 -2.49 -8.69
C SER A 280 12.94 -2.05 -9.38
N ASP A 281 13.98 -1.82 -8.57
CA ASP A 281 15.38 -1.79 -9.02
C ASP A 281 15.95 -3.21 -8.89
N GLN A 282 16.36 -3.77 -10.02
CA GLN A 282 16.78 -5.16 -10.15
C GLN A 282 18.29 -5.25 -10.03
N SER A 283 18.76 -5.89 -8.98
CA SER A 283 20.18 -6.05 -8.70
C SER A 283 20.94 -6.83 -9.79
N SER A 284 22.26 -7.01 -9.58
CA SER A 284 23.17 -7.73 -10.48
C SER A 284 22.91 -9.24 -10.62
N SER A 285 21.84 -9.77 -10.06
CA SER A 285 21.39 -11.17 -10.19
C SER A 285 19.98 -11.22 -10.75
N ASN A 286 19.57 -12.36 -11.32
CA ASN A 286 18.18 -12.54 -11.75
C ASN A 286 17.24 -12.39 -10.56
N THR A 287 16.37 -11.39 -10.63
CA THR A 287 15.39 -11.05 -9.60
C THR A 287 13.98 -11.39 -10.07
N LEU A 288 13.10 -11.67 -9.15
CA LEU A 288 11.71 -12.04 -9.39
C LEU A 288 10.81 -11.01 -8.72
N GLN A 289 9.86 -10.45 -9.49
CA GLN A 289 8.92 -9.43 -9.04
C GLN A 289 7.50 -9.87 -9.40
N PHE A 290 6.94 -10.77 -8.60
CA PHE A 290 5.61 -11.34 -8.83
C PHE A 290 4.57 -10.82 -7.84
N SER A 291 3.30 -10.93 -8.23
CA SER A 291 2.15 -10.40 -7.52
C SER A 291 1.97 -10.98 -6.11
N THR A 292 1.40 -10.17 -5.23
CA THR A 292 0.89 -10.60 -3.91
C THR A 292 -0.33 -11.51 -4.02
N ILE A 293 -0.99 -11.54 -5.17
CA ILE A 293 -2.19 -12.32 -5.44
C ILE A 293 -1.84 -13.50 -6.34
N LEU A 294 -2.25 -14.69 -5.90
CA LEU A 294 -2.21 -15.93 -6.67
C LEU A 294 -3.54 -16.13 -7.38
N VAL A 295 -3.52 -16.56 -8.65
CA VAL A 295 -4.70 -16.84 -9.44
C VAL A 295 -4.72 -18.30 -9.91
N THR A 296 -5.87 -18.96 -9.78
CA THR A 296 -6.13 -20.34 -10.23
C THR A 296 -7.17 -20.40 -11.33
N GLN A 297 -7.97 -19.32 -11.48
CA GLN A 297 -9.04 -19.18 -12.48
C GLN A 297 -9.21 -17.69 -12.83
N GLY A 298 -10.06 -17.38 -13.81
CA GLY A 298 -10.30 -16.01 -14.28
C GLY A 298 -9.32 -15.56 -15.36
N LYS A 299 -9.57 -14.38 -15.89
CA LYS A 299 -8.78 -13.76 -16.98
C LYS A 299 -8.22 -12.43 -16.51
N TRP A 300 -6.89 -12.37 -16.40
CA TRP A 300 -6.20 -11.28 -15.70
C TRP A 300 -5.28 -10.50 -16.63
N TYR A 301 -5.26 -9.18 -16.47
CA TYR A 301 -4.40 -8.27 -17.23
C TYR A 301 -3.54 -7.41 -16.30
N MET A 302 -2.30 -7.21 -16.70
CA MET A 302 -1.41 -6.20 -16.10
C MET A 302 -0.44 -5.65 -17.16
N GLU A 303 0.20 -4.54 -16.84
CA GLU A 303 1.25 -3.92 -17.64
C GLU A 303 2.57 -3.90 -16.88
N VAL A 304 3.67 -4.08 -17.59
CA VAL A 304 5.03 -3.85 -17.07
C VAL A 304 5.70 -2.79 -17.93
N LYS A 305 5.96 -1.62 -17.34
CA LYS A 305 6.81 -0.62 -17.97
C LYS A 305 8.26 -0.98 -17.74
N VAL A 306 9.00 -1.15 -18.82
CA VAL A 306 10.45 -1.39 -18.79
C VAL A 306 11.15 -0.04 -18.61
N VAL A 307 11.55 0.28 -17.39
CA VAL A 307 12.16 1.58 -17.06
C VAL A 307 13.62 1.60 -17.49
N ALA A 308 14.33 0.52 -17.25
CA ALA A 308 15.70 0.32 -17.76
C ALA A 308 15.95 -1.15 -18.07
N VAL A 309 16.46 -1.45 -19.26
CA VAL A 309 16.95 -2.79 -19.59
C VAL A 309 18.41 -2.90 -19.18
N GLY A 310 18.71 -3.87 -18.31
CA GLY A 310 20.08 -4.32 -18.02
C GLY A 310 20.47 -5.54 -18.86
N GLY A 311 20.85 -6.64 -18.19
CA GLY A 311 21.21 -7.89 -18.89
C GLY A 311 20.01 -8.72 -19.35
N LEU A 312 18.87 -8.66 -18.64
CA LEU A 312 17.63 -9.36 -18.95
C LEU A 312 16.44 -8.53 -18.51
N ALA A 313 15.42 -8.44 -19.35
CA ALA A 313 14.07 -8.07 -18.97
C ALA A 313 13.10 -9.10 -19.51
N ALA A 314 12.22 -9.62 -18.65
CA ALA A 314 11.19 -10.59 -19.02
C ALA A 314 9.91 -10.34 -18.21
N VAL A 315 8.79 -10.77 -18.75
CA VAL A 315 7.47 -10.65 -18.12
C VAL A 315 6.73 -11.97 -18.24
N GLY A 316 5.85 -12.30 -17.28
CA GLY A 316 5.11 -13.55 -17.38
C GLY A 316 4.50 -14.00 -16.06
N ILE A 317 4.40 -15.32 -15.92
CA ILE A 317 3.81 -15.98 -14.76
C ILE A 317 4.79 -16.98 -14.15
N SER A 318 4.64 -17.25 -12.86
CA SER A 318 5.43 -18.21 -12.13
C SER A 318 4.57 -19.09 -11.24
N ASP A 319 4.92 -20.38 -11.16
CA ASP A 319 4.46 -21.26 -10.10
C ASP A 319 4.99 -20.72 -8.74
N PRO A 320 4.14 -20.57 -7.73
CA PRO A 320 4.54 -20.03 -6.42
C PRO A 320 5.57 -20.89 -5.69
N SER A 321 5.72 -22.17 -6.02
CA SER A 321 6.71 -23.06 -5.40
C SER A 321 8.17 -22.82 -5.87
N ILE A 322 8.41 -21.79 -6.68
CA ILE A 322 9.76 -21.40 -7.18
C ILE A 322 10.75 -21.03 -6.04
N TYR A 323 10.26 -20.87 -4.82
CA TYR A 323 11.07 -20.52 -3.65
C TYR A 323 12.18 -21.51 -3.28
N ASP A 324 11.97 -22.79 -3.56
CA ASP A 324 12.91 -23.83 -3.15
C ASP A 324 14.12 -23.92 -4.07
N ASN A 325 14.99 -22.90 -4.08
CA ASN A 325 16.35 -22.94 -4.68
C ASN A 325 16.43 -23.58 -6.09
N GLY A 326 15.28 -23.79 -6.74
CA GLY A 326 15.19 -24.31 -8.09
C GLY A 326 15.72 -23.31 -9.10
N ASN A 327 16.23 -23.79 -10.22
CA ASN A 327 16.52 -22.95 -11.36
C ASN A 327 15.21 -22.22 -11.76
N PRO A 328 15.15 -20.87 -11.70
CA PRO A 328 13.95 -20.12 -12.08
C PRO A 328 13.45 -20.46 -13.49
N ASP A 329 14.34 -20.90 -14.35
CA ASP A 329 14.01 -21.36 -15.70
C ASP A 329 13.04 -22.54 -15.76
N THR A 330 12.86 -23.30 -14.67
CA THR A 330 12.02 -24.51 -14.67
C THR A 330 10.60 -24.30 -14.16
N LYS A 331 10.26 -23.06 -13.68
CA LYS A 331 8.95 -22.76 -13.09
C LYS A 331 8.31 -21.49 -13.64
N ILE A 332 8.97 -20.84 -14.60
CA ILE A 332 8.53 -19.56 -15.17
C ILE A 332 8.14 -19.74 -16.61
N ILE A 333 7.00 -19.17 -16.96
CA ILE A 333 6.52 -18.98 -18.32
C ILE A 333 6.64 -17.49 -18.64
N SER A 334 7.45 -17.14 -19.64
CA SER A 334 7.80 -15.73 -19.86
C SER A 334 7.97 -15.35 -21.33
N TYR A 335 7.85 -14.04 -21.60
CA TYR A 335 8.27 -13.36 -22.81
C TYR A 335 9.45 -12.43 -22.47
N ARG A 336 10.51 -12.49 -23.29
CA ARG A 336 11.81 -11.87 -23.04
C ARG A 336 12.09 -10.70 -23.98
N ASN A 337 12.94 -9.79 -23.55
CA ASN A 337 13.33 -8.60 -24.32
C ASN A 337 14.01 -8.91 -25.66
N ASN A 338 14.52 -10.12 -25.88
CA ASN A 338 15.09 -10.57 -27.15
C ASN A 338 14.04 -11.13 -28.14
N GLY A 339 12.74 -11.07 -27.82
CA GLY A 339 11.65 -11.57 -28.67
C GLY A 339 11.31 -13.04 -28.48
N GLU A 340 11.98 -13.74 -27.57
CA GLU A 340 11.71 -15.15 -27.27
C GLU A 340 10.62 -15.33 -26.22
N LYS A 341 9.81 -16.35 -26.35
CA LYS A 341 9.03 -16.95 -25.27
C LYS A 341 9.79 -18.10 -24.64
N LYS A 342 9.62 -18.29 -23.33
CA LYS A 342 10.27 -19.36 -22.59
C LYS A 342 9.27 -20.07 -21.67
N ASN A 343 9.24 -21.40 -21.76
CA ASN A 343 8.46 -22.25 -20.86
C ASN A 343 9.39 -23.29 -20.24
N LEU A 344 9.46 -23.30 -18.91
CA LEU A 344 10.17 -24.31 -18.11
C LEU A 344 11.58 -24.64 -18.66
N GLY A 345 12.34 -23.60 -19.00
CA GLY A 345 13.71 -23.74 -19.51
C GLY A 345 13.86 -23.73 -21.04
N THR A 346 12.81 -24.06 -21.81
CA THR A 346 12.87 -24.09 -23.25
C THR A 346 12.45 -22.76 -23.88
N ALA A 347 13.34 -22.17 -24.70
CA ALA A 347 13.09 -20.92 -25.41
C ALA A 347 12.78 -21.15 -26.91
N SER A 348 11.93 -20.29 -27.46
CA SER A 348 11.63 -20.25 -28.92
C SER A 348 11.21 -18.85 -29.35
N SER A 349 11.36 -18.50 -30.60
CA SER A 349 10.90 -17.22 -31.16
C SER A 349 9.40 -17.04 -30.96
N TYR A 350 8.97 -15.80 -30.66
CA TYR A 350 7.55 -15.51 -30.46
C TYR A 350 7.14 -14.14 -30.98
N GLY A 351 7.74 -13.08 -30.53
CA GLY A 351 7.32 -11.72 -30.81
C GLY A 351 8.47 -10.76 -31.13
N ASN A 352 8.20 -9.48 -31.07
CA ASN A 352 9.19 -8.44 -31.31
C ASN A 352 10.12 -8.28 -30.09
N THR A 353 11.34 -7.81 -30.30
CA THR A 353 12.21 -7.37 -29.20
C THR A 353 11.61 -6.15 -28.50
N PHE A 354 11.87 -5.99 -27.20
CA PHE A 354 11.46 -4.82 -26.45
C PHE A 354 12.63 -4.25 -25.63
N THR A 355 12.55 -2.96 -25.27
CA THR A 355 13.65 -2.23 -24.65
C THR A 355 13.11 -1.19 -23.64
N THR A 356 14.03 -0.42 -23.07
CA THR A 356 13.72 0.73 -22.19
C THR A 356 12.66 1.63 -22.80
N GLY A 357 11.64 1.96 -22.02
CA GLY A 357 10.49 2.77 -22.40
C GLY A 357 9.29 1.98 -22.90
N ASP A 358 9.47 0.74 -23.37
CA ASP A 358 8.34 -0.10 -23.79
C ASP A 358 7.47 -0.52 -22.61
N ILE A 359 6.17 -0.67 -22.88
CA ILE A 359 5.19 -1.22 -21.94
C ILE A 359 4.70 -2.57 -22.48
N ILE A 360 4.86 -3.60 -21.66
CA ILE A 360 4.49 -4.97 -22.05
C ILE A 360 3.25 -5.39 -21.25
N GLY A 361 2.14 -5.61 -21.98
CA GLY A 361 0.91 -6.18 -21.42
C GLY A 361 1.01 -7.70 -21.28
N ILE A 362 0.51 -8.22 -20.18
CA ILE A 362 0.34 -9.65 -19.91
C ILE A 362 -1.14 -9.91 -19.78
N ALA A 363 -1.70 -10.78 -20.62
CA ALA A 363 -3.06 -11.27 -20.50
C ALA A 363 -3.02 -12.78 -20.22
N PHE A 364 -3.32 -13.16 -18.99
CA PHE A 364 -3.31 -14.54 -18.51
C PHE A 364 -4.75 -15.05 -18.33
N ASN A 365 -5.12 -16.01 -19.13
CA ASN A 365 -6.38 -16.74 -19.05
C ASN A 365 -6.16 -18.02 -18.24
N ALA A 366 -6.46 -17.97 -16.95
CA ALA A 366 -6.27 -19.10 -16.06
C ALA A 366 -7.37 -20.17 -16.25
N ASP A 367 -8.52 -19.82 -16.83
CA ASP A 367 -9.62 -20.76 -17.09
C ASP A 367 -9.24 -21.77 -18.20
N ASP A 368 -8.61 -21.27 -19.27
CA ASP A 368 -8.24 -22.08 -20.44
C ASP A 368 -6.74 -22.44 -20.45
N GLY A 369 -5.95 -21.95 -19.48
CA GLY A 369 -4.51 -22.16 -19.38
C GLY A 369 -3.75 -21.53 -20.54
N GLU A 370 -4.03 -20.26 -20.87
CA GLU A 370 -3.43 -19.54 -22.00
C GLU A 370 -2.79 -18.23 -21.56
N ILE A 371 -1.68 -17.83 -22.18
CA ILE A 371 -1.05 -16.55 -21.93
C ILE A 371 -0.72 -15.82 -23.23
N PHE A 372 -1.04 -14.52 -23.26
CA PHE A 372 -0.80 -13.62 -24.38
C PHE A 372 0.06 -12.44 -23.91
N PHE A 373 0.87 -11.90 -24.81
CA PHE A 373 1.67 -10.72 -24.56
C PHE A 373 1.37 -9.63 -25.57
N TYR A 374 1.47 -8.38 -25.11
CA TYR A 374 1.26 -7.18 -25.89
C TYR A 374 2.48 -6.28 -25.75
N LYS A 375 2.93 -5.68 -26.84
CA LYS A 375 3.94 -4.63 -26.82
C LYS A 375 3.30 -3.30 -27.19
N ASN A 376 3.35 -2.33 -26.29
CA ASN A 376 2.79 -1.00 -26.50
C ASN A 376 1.34 -1.07 -27.05
N GLY A 377 0.51 -1.91 -26.41
CA GLY A 377 -0.90 -2.13 -26.76
C GLY A 377 -1.15 -3.01 -27.97
N THR A 378 -0.12 -3.41 -28.69
CA THR A 378 -0.26 -4.30 -29.86
C THR A 378 0.00 -5.75 -29.48
N ALA A 379 -0.94 -6.64 -29.80
CA ALA A 379 -0.80 -8.08 -29.55
C ALA A 379 0.41 -8.66 -30.31
N GLU A 380 1.28 -9.37 -29.61
CA GLU A 380 2.40 -10.06 -30.19
C GLU A 380 1.93 -11.32 -30.97
N ASN A 381 2.75 -11.75 -31.91
CA ASN A 381 2.48 -12.93 -32.75
C ASN A 381 1.06 -12.95 -33.35
N SER A 382 0.60 -11.77 -33.81
CA SER A 382 -0.74 -11.58 -34.40
C SER A 382 -1.90 -12.04 -33.48
N GLY A 383 -1.74 -11.91 -32.16
CA GLY A 383 -2.74 -12.29 -31.19
C GLY A 383 -2.84 -13.79 -30.90
N THR A 384 -1.85 -14.56 -31.34
CA THR A 384 -1.76 -15.99 -31.00
C THR A 384 -1.15 -16.16 -29.61
N ALA A 385 -1.74 -17.02 -28.78
CA ALA A 385 -1.24 -17.31 -27.44
C ALA A 385 0.25 -17.71 -27.47
N ALA A 386 1.03 -17.19 -26.53
CA ALA A 386 2.40 -17.62 -26.37
C ALA A 386 2.46 -19.09 -25.94
N PHE A 387 1.61 -19.45 -25.01
CA PHE A 387 1.46 -20.83 -24.53
C PHE A 387 0.00 -21.14 -24.27
N THR A 388 -0.37 -22.42 -24.47
CA THR A 388 -1.69 -23.00 -24.21
C THR A 388 -1.53 -24.28 -23.37
N GLY A 389 -2.59 -24.72 -22.71
CA GLY A 389 -2.59 -25.93 -21.91
C GLY A 389 -1.72 -25.84 -20.68
N ILE A 390 -1.59 -24.64 -20.10
CA ILE A 390 -0.93 -24.41 -18.82
C ILE A 390 -1.81 -25.01 -17.72
N ASP A 391 -1.26 -25.89 -16.91
CA ASP A 391 -1.97 -26.46 -15.75
C ASP A 391 -2.07 -25.41 -14.63
N THR A 392 -3.25 -24.87 -14.44
CA THR A 392 -3.54 -23.79 -13.47
C THR A 392 -3.97 -24.29 -12.11
N SER A 393 -4.00 -25.59 -11.88
CA SER A 393 -4.52 -26.21 -10.64
C SER A 393 -3.77 -25.78 -9.36
N SER A 394 -2.47 -25.48 -9.47
CA SER A 394 -1.65 -24.98 -8.35
C SER A 394 -1.62 -23.45 -8.25
N GLY A 395 -2.18 -22.74 -9.24
CA GLY A 395 -2.17 -21.29 -9.35
C GLY A 395 -0.85 -20.70 -9.82
N TYR A 396 -0.95 -19.45 -10.28
CA TYR A 396 0.19 -18.65 -10.74
C TYR A 396 0.18 -17.26 -10.13
N VAL A 397 1.38 -16.69 -9.97
CA VAL A 397 1.62 -15.27 -9.70
C VAL A 397 2.13 -14.61 -10.98
N ILE A 398 1.72 -13.35 -11.20
CA ILE A 398 1.98 -12.60 -12.45
C ILE A 398 2.97 -11.48 -12.18
N GLY A 399 3.90 -11.21 -13.09
CA GLY A 399 4.83 -10.10 -12.91
C GLY A 399 6.02 -10.07 -13.86
N SER A 400 7.13 -9.51 -13.37
CA SER A 400 8.36 -9.30 -14.13
C SER A 400 9.55 -10.07 -13.56
N ILE A 401 10.58 -10.20 -14.38
CA ILE A 401 11.86 -10.83 -14.07
C ILE A 401 12.94 -9.95 -14.66
N GLY A 402 13.98 -9.66 -13.90
CA GLY A 402 15.04 -8.81 -14.43
C GLY A 402 16.43 -9.12 -13.90
N TYR A 403 17.41 -8.57 -14.61
CA TYR A 403 18.81 -8.59 -14.26
C TYR A 403 19.43 -7.24 -14.58
N SER A 404 19.89 -6.52 -13.55
CA SER A 404 20.52 -5.20 -13.65
C SER A 404 19.68 -4.16 -14.42
N GLY A 405 18.35 -4.16 -14.20
CA GLY A 405 17.41 -3.26 -14.85
C GLY A 405 16.43 -2.65 -13.86
N GLU A 406 15.41 -1.97 -14.39
CA GLU A 406 14.32 -1.37 -13.59
C GLU A 406 12.98 -1.63 -14.26
N ALA A 407 11.96 -1.92 -13.49
CA ALA A 407 10.60 -2.14 -13.98
C ALA A 407 9.53 -1.59 -13.04
N SER A 408 8.44 -1.06 -13.64
CA SER A 408 7.21 -0.75 -12.91
C SER A 408 6.11 -1.73 -13.30
N ASN A 409 5.59 -2.45 -12.32
CA ASN A 409 4.52 -3.42 -12.49
C ASN A 409 3.18 -2.75 -12.16
N ASN A 410 2.32 -2.58 -13.17
CA ASN A 410 1.01 -1.99 -13.06
C ASN A 410 -0.08 -3.08 -13.09
N TYR A 411 -0.62 -3.42 -11.94
CA TYR A 411 -1.75 -4.34 -11.78
C TYR A 411 -3.12 -3.64 -11.89
N GLY A 412 -3.11 -2.34 -12.19
CA GLY A 412 -4.23 -1.41 -12.21
C GLY A 412 -3.99 -0.18 -11.32
N ASN A 413 -2.88 -0.17 -10.57
CA ASN A 413 -2.47 0.90 -9.67
C ASN A 413 -1.05 1.37 -10.00
N PRO A 414 -0.84 2.14 -11.09
CA PRO A 414 0.47 2.51 -11.59
C PRO A 414 1.25 3.45 -10.67
N SER A 415 2.58 3.38 -10.71
CA SER A 415 3.50 4.35 -10.11
C SER A 415 4.12 5.32 -11.12
N TYR A 416 3.66 5.30 -12.35
CA TYR A 416 4.10 6.19 -13.40
C TYR A 416 2.90 6.88 -14.05
N THR A 417 3.14 8.01 -14.69
CA THR A 417 2.09 8.77 -15.39
C THR A 417 1.49 7.94 -16.51
N ILE A 418 0.18 7.76 -16.47
CA ILE A 418 -0.65 7.17 -17.52
C ILE A 418 -1.19 8.30 -18.38
N SER A 419 -1.09 8.18 -19.69
CA SER A 419 -1.55 9.21 -20.63
C SER A 419 -2.98 8.96 -21.14
N SER A 420 -3.40 7.71 -21.22
CA SER A 420 -4.69 7.33 -21.81
C SER A 420 -5.76 6.94 -20.78
N GLY A 421 -5.37 6.37 -19.63
CA GLY A 421 -6.28 6.10 -18.50
C GLY A 421 -7.33 5.03 -18.80
N ASN A 422 -6.91 3.86 -19.32
CA ASN A 422 -7.83 2.75 -19.57
C ASN A 422 -8.12 1.94 -18.31
N ALA A 423 -9.39 1.62 -18.10
CA ALA A 423 -9.84 0.67 -17.08
C ALA A 423 -10.31 -0.63 -17.75
N ASP A 424 -10.52 -1.67 -16.94
CA ASP A 424 -11.18 -2.89 -17.39
C ASP A 424 -12.71 -2.69 -17.56
N ALA A 425 -13.42 -3.75 -17.95
CA ALA A 425 -14.86 -3.67 -18.20
C ALA A 425 -15.70 -3.36 -16.95
N ASN A 426 -15.16 -3.60 -15.74
CA ASN A 426 -15.78 -3.26 -14.46
C ASN A 426 -15.43 -1.83 -14.00
N GLY A 427 -14.62 -1.10 -14.78
CA GLY A 427 -14.18 0.25 -14.46
C GLY A 427 -13.01 0.30 -13.47
N TYR A 428 -12.33 -0.81 -13.20
CA TYR A 428 -11.19 -0.86 -12.31
C TYR A 428 -9.86 -0.83 -13.06
N GLY A 429 -8.85 -0.28 -12.39
CA GLY A 429 -7.51 -0.13 -12.94
C GLY A 429 -7.29 1.18 -13.70
N ASN A 430 -6.01 1.47 -13.93
CA ASN A 430 -5.54 2.61 -14.71
C ASN A 430 -4.35 2.16 -15.55
N PHE A 431 -4.61 1.80 -16.81
CA PHE A 431 -3.63 1.24 -17.73
C PHE A 431 -3.32 2.21 -18.85
N GLU A 432 -2.10 2.13 -19.38
CA GLU A 432 -1.70 2.91 -20.55
C GLU A 432 -2.42 2.43 -21.82
N TYR A 433 -2.64 1.12 -21.94
CA TYR A 433 -3.31 0.53 -23.12
C TYR A 433 -4.64 -0.12 -22.74
N ALA A 434 -5.50 -0.28 -23.75
CA ALA A 434 -6.81 -0.91 -23.56
C ALA A 434 -6.66 -2.34 -23.04
N VAL A 435 -7.36 -2.66 -21.98
CA VAL A 435 -7.45 -4.01 -21.43
C VAL A 435 -8.15 -4.91 -22.46
N PRO A 436 -7.57 -6.08 -22.84
CA PRO A 436 -8.23 -6.99 -23.76
C PRO A 436 -9.61 -7.42 -23.28
N SER A 437 -10.56 -7.55 -24.20
CA SER A 437 -11.95 -7.90 -23.87
C SER A 437 -12.03 -9.20 -23.04
N GLY A 438 -12.75 -9.15 -21.93
CA GLY A 438 -12.94 -10.26 -20.99
C GLY A 438 -11.78 -10.49 -20.03
N TYR A 439 -10.77 -9.63 -20.03
CA TYR A 439 -9.71 -9.62 -19.02
C TYR A 439 -9.94 -8.49 -18.01
N TYR A 440 -9.45 -8.68 -16.79
CA TYR A 440 -9.70 -7.80 -15.66
C TYR A 440 -8.41 -7.46 -14.93
N SER A 441 -8.38 -6.30 -14.28
CA SER A 441 -7.29 -5.90 -13.38
C SER A 441 -7.23 -6.83 -12.16
N LEU A 442 -6.01 -7.11 -11.69
CA LEU A 442 -5.81 -7.99 -10.55
C LEU A 442 -6.06 -7.25 -9.23
N CYS A 443 -7.33 -7.10 -8.90
CA CYS A 443 -7.80 -6.46 -7.67
C CYS A 443 -8.88 -7.29 -6.97
N THR A 444 -9.15 -6.96 -5.72
CA THR A 444 -10.01 -7.78 -4.86
C THR A 444 -11.47 -7.80 -5.29
N LYS A 445 -11.99 -6.72 -5.88
CA LYS A 445 -13.36 -6.71 -6.41
C LYS A 445 -13.52 -7.66 -7.60
N ASN A 446 -12.58 -7.64 -8.54
CA ASN A 446 -12.59 -8.57 -9.66
C ASN A 446 -12.34 -10.03 -9.21
N LEU A 447 -11.49 -10.23 -8.19
CA LEU A 447 -11.28 -11.57 -7.63
C LEU A 447 -12.55 -12.14 -6.98
N ALA A 448 -13.37 -11.30 -6.36
CA ALA A 448 -14.65 -11.74 -5.79
C ALA A 448 -15.65 -12.19 -6.86
N GLU A 449 -15.53 -11.68 -8.09
CA GLU A 449 -16.44 -11.99 -9.20
C GLU A 449 -15.91 -13.12 -10.10
N PHE A 450 -14.61 -13.15 -10.37
CA PHE A 450 -14.00 -14.02 -11.39
C PHE A 450 -12.90 -14.95 -10.87
N GLY A 451 -12.45 -14.76 -9.59
CA GLY A 451 -11.32 -15.49 -9.00
C GLY A 451 -11.64 -16.81 -8.30
#